data_248d96953fb565acbfedb190ffdd8037
#
_entry.id   248d96953fb565acbfedb190ffdd8037
#
_cell.length_a   1.000
_cell.length_b   1.000
_cell.length_c   1.000
_cell.angle_alpha   90.00
_cell.angle_beta   90.00
_cell.angle_gamma   90.00
#
_symmetry.space_group_name_H-M   'P 1'
#
loop_
_entity.id
_entity.type
_entity.pdbx_description
1 polymer ?
#
loop_
_entity_poly.entity_id
_entity_poly.type
_entity_poly.pdbx_seq_one_letter_code
_entity_poly.pdbx_strand_id
1 'polypeptide(L)'
;MNNQNSNSAGIYENVLLLAMSTLPQTPKVNTYQIEEEGKILYFKSYSQMEPHTKYVLYKLAEKHEKLDRIVILESEKARTEKPEKWNQETATSLFVKRIHYYLSRTENVKIRIEDELSELQESMVAAELYQNAFPEVITVDLEETVFFWKAAQAIRGAEEKHDVHLYMDMQGGDRNAVAQMNAIAELLERQGVIIKGRYANDFDPRRKPPLHTIREAGKEYRTYDLISAMDIFAQYGWGDKLDQYFGGSIGKDSKENRLIEAIKLASSAISRCSGEKFDAAVREIEELESEFKNPETVTEMDVVYQDIREDYKPLFKAPYRYVEQIRWCLNKNFFQQALTIFEAKMPYEFVHSGLIYYMTKNRGDSGRIEFLKSCERMYWNMSQNNRYRLKDLNHYLLKDYCWKKDYKQNRYIFRDPQGILSFGLEEEKVITLLNKYRELCLLRNQINHASEEAHNADGFFCYMKKTYNWIEESEKQETDYKKELRDFLDEWQVYAAQVPEELRNQVVDLS
;
A
#
# COMPACT_ATOMS: atom_id res chain seq x y z
N MET A 1 -8.14 11.21 -45.45
CA MET A 1 -6.93 10.95 -44.62
C MET A 1 -7.24 9.77 -43.76
N ASN A 2 -6.68 8.62 -44.11
CA ASN A 2 -6.96 7.34 -43.49
C ASN A 2 -6.23 7.25 -42.13
N ASN A 3 -6.98 7.23 -41.05
CA ASN A 3 -6.47 6.77 -39.73
C ASN A 3 -6.41 5.25 -39.75
N GLN A 4 -5.27 4.70 -40.06
CA GLN A 4 -4.92 3.34 -39.69
C GLN A 4 -4.56 3.36 -38.23
N ASN A 5 -5.52 3.03 -37.36
CA ASN A 5 -5.23 2.53 -36.01
C ASN A 5 -4.61 1.13 -36.18
N SER A 6 -3.30 1.08 -36.30
CA SER A 6 -2.57 -0.16 -36.07
C SER A 6 -2.64 -0.48 -34.56
N ASN A 7 -3.54 -1.36 -34.16
CA ASN A 7 -3.44 -2.09 -32.90
C ASN A 7 -2.09 -2.83 -32.94
N SER A 8 -1.08 -2.26 -32.34
CA SER A 8 0.08 -3.05 -31.88
C SER A 8 -0.41 -3.88 -30.70
N ALA A 9 -0.95 -5.08 -30.96
CA ALA A 9 -1.08 -6.09 -29.93
C ALA A 9 0.34 -6.28 -29.39
N GLY A 10 0.55 -5.93 -28.11
CA GLY A 10 1.83 -6.15 -27.45
C GLY A 10 2.18 -7.63 -27.55
N ILE A 11 3.42 -7.94 -27.93
CA ILE A 11 3.92 -9.31 -27.93
C ILE A 11 4.05 -9.72 -26.48
N TYR A 12 3.25 -10.68 -26.02
CA TYR A 12 3.35 -11.27 -24.68
C TYR A 12 3.64 -12.75 -24.77
N GLU A 13 4.25 -13.30 -23.73
CA GLU A 13 4.50 -14.73 -23.58
C GLU A 13 3.58 -15.33 -22.52
N ASN A 14 2.97 -16.47 -22.82
CA ASN A 14 2.19 -17.24 -21.87
C ASN A 14 3.08 -18.27 -21.19
N VAL A 15 3.25 -18.17 -19.88
CA VAL A 15 4.15 -19.03 -19.09
C VAL A 15 3.34 -19.75 -18.02
N LEU A 16 3.58 -21.04 -17.86
CA LEU A 16 3.05 -21.86 -16.76
C LEU A 16 4.15 -22.12 -15.74
N LEU A 17 3.89 -21.80 -14.49
CA LEU A 17 4.74 -22.16 -13.36
C LEU A 17 4.08 -23.29 -12.56
N LEU A 18 4.83 -24.35 -12.30
CA LEU A 18 4.38 -25.45 -11.47
C LEU A 18 5.52 -26.01 -10.60
N ALA A 19 5.14 -26.64 -9.48
CA ALA A 19 6.09 -27.40 -8.66
C ALA A 19 5.84 -28.90 -8.87
N MET A 20 6.93 -29.66 -9.15
CA MET A 20 6.82 -31.07 -9.45
C MET A 20 6.68 -31.93 -8.20
N SER A 21 5.58 -32.69 -8.11
CA SER A 21 5.41 -33.75 -7.12
C SER A 21 6.11 -35.02 -7.52
N THR A 22 6.50 -35.85 -6.55
CA THR A 22 6.96 -37.21 -6.80
C THR A 22 5.86 -38.09 -7.37
N LEU A 23 6.22 -39.10 -8.13
CA LEU A 23 5.27 -40.06 -8.69
C LEU A 23 4.62 -40.90 -7.58
N PRO A 24 3.32 -41.20 -7.65
CA PRO A 24 2.70 -42.12 -6.71
C PRO A 24 3.24 -43.53 -6.88
N GLN A 25 3.28 -44.34 -5.82
CA GLN A 25 3.82 -45.72 -5.88
C GLN A 25 3.12 -46.60 -6.91
N THR A 26 1.86 -46.34 -7.22
CA THR A 26 1.10 -47.15 -8.20
C THR A 26 0.45 -46.20 -9.22
N PRO A 27 0.67 -46.44 -10.53
CA PRO A 27 0.01 -45.71 -11.59
C PRO A 27 -1.51 -45.83 -11.46
N LYS A 28 -2.18 -44.67 -11.35
CA LYS A 28 -3.64 -44.59 -11.34
C LYS A 28 -4.07 -43.44 -12.22
N VAL A 29 -4.99 -43.71 -13.15
CA VAL A 29 -5.61 -42.65 -13.94
C VAL A 29 -6.73 -42.04 -13.14
N ASN A 30 -6.71 -40.73 -13.00
CA ASN A 30 -7.82 -39.98 -12.41
C ASN A 30 -8.47 -39.10 -13.47
N THR A 31 -9.75 -38.80 -13.25
CA THR A 31 -10.52 -37.86 -14.07
C THR A 31 -10.64 -36.55 -13.35
N TYR A 32 -10.44 -35.47 -14.10
CA TYR A 32 -10.53 -34.09 -13.62
C TYR A 32 -11.56 -33.35 -14.47
N GLN A 33 -12.35 -32.50 -13.83
CA GLN A 33 -13.31 -31.64 -14.51
C GLN A 33 -13.13 -30.19 -14.11
N ILE A 34 -13.58 -29.31 -14.98
CA ILE A 34 -13.75 -27.87 -14.69
C ILE A 34 -14.98 -27.38 -15.45
N GLU A 35 -15.77 -26.54 -14.81
CA GLU A 35 -16.84 -25.80 -15.47
C GLU A 35 -16.34 -24.43 -15.92
N GLU A 36 -16.45 -24.16 -17.21
CA GLU A 36 -16.07 -22.89 -17.82
C GLU A 36 -17.16 -22.46 -18.82
N GLU A 37 -17.70 -21.25 -18.62
CA GLU A 37 -18.77 -20.68 -19.48
C GLU A 37 -19.96 -21.61 -19.73
N GLY A 38 -20.37 -22.39 -18.70
CA GLY A 38 -21.47 -23.31 -18.76
C GLY A 38 -21.18 -24.65 -19.48
N LYS A 39 -19.91 -24.89 -19.84
CA LYS A 39 -19.42 -26.18 -20.36
C LYS A 39 -18.60 -26.89 -19.32
N ILE A 40 -18.73 -28.20 -19.22
CA ILE A 40 -17.89 -29.03 -18.38
C ILE A 40 -16.78 -29.64 -19.26
N LEU A 41 -15.53 -29.28 -18.94
CA LEU A 41 -14.35 -29.84 -19.59
C LEU A 41 -13.80 -30.98 -18.75
N TYR A 42 -13.30 -32.01 -19.39
CA TYR A 42 -12.76 -33.21 -18.75
C TYR A 42 -11.35 -33.52 -19.18
N PHE A 43 -10.50 -33.88 -18.22
CA PHE A 43 -9.10 -34.26 -18.47
C PHE A 43 -8.74 -35.54 -17.73
N LYS A 44 -7.97 -36.44 -18.39
CA LYS A 44 -7.37 -37.61 -17.77
C LYS A 44 -5.94 -37.33 -17.34
N SER A 45 -5.56 -37.81 -16.18
CA SER A 45 -4.20 -37.66 -15.74
C SER A 45 -3.73 -38.78 -14.83
N TYR A 46 -2.41 -39.05 -14.87
CA TYR A 46 -1.72 -39.93 -13.93
C TYR A 46 -1.04 -39.13 -12.81
N SER A 47 -0.81 -37.84 -13.00
CA SER A 47 -0.20 -36.97 -12.02
C SER A 47 -1.11 -35.78 -11.71
N GLN A 48 -0.86 -35.11 -10.62
CA GLN A 48 -1.68 -33.97 -10.19
C GLN A 48 -1.43 -32.71 -11.02
N MET A 49 -0.28 -32.60 -11.70
CA MET A 49 0.13 -31.41 -12.46
C MET A 49 -0.36 -31.42 -13.91
N GLU A 50 -0.58 -32.61 -14.52
CA GLU A 50 -1.03 -32.71 -15.91
C GLU A 50 -2.39 -32.01 -16.16
N PRO A 51 -3.43 -32.12 -15.28
CA PRO A 51 -4.74 -31.60 -15.60
C PRO A 51 -4.79 -30.07 -15.68
N HIS A 52 -4.05 -29.35 -14.80
CA HIS A 52 -3.97 -27.91 -14.88
C HIS A 52 -3.22 -27.43 -16.12
N THR A 53 -2.12 -28.11 -16.46
CA THR A 53 -1.37 -27.83 -17.69
C THR A 53 -2.25 -28.07 -18.93
N LYS A 54 -2.98 -29.17 -18.99
CA LYS A 54 -3.91 -29.46 -20.09
C LYS A 54 -5.04 -28.43 -20.18
N TYR A 55 -5.55 -28.00 -19.03
CA TYR A 55 -6.59 -26.97 -18.99
C TYR A 55 -6.04 -25.61 -19.50
N VAL A 56 -4.85 -25.18 -19.05
CA VAL A 56 -4.25 -23.93 -19.54
C VAL A 56 -4.01 -24.00 -21.04
N LEU A 57 -3.46 -25.12 -21.54
CA LEU A 57 -3.27 -25.37 -22.98
C LEU A 57 -4.58 -25.28 -23.76
N TYR A 58 -5.65 -25.89 -23.24
CA TYR A 58 -6.97 -25.84 -23.83
C TYR A 58 -7.54 -24.41 -23.86
N LYS A 59 -7.49 -23.71 -22.73
CA LYS A 59 -7.98 -22.33 -22.56
C LYS A 59 -7.28 -21.34 -23.49
N LEU A 60 -5.98 -21.49 -23.69
CA LEU A 60 -5.19 -20.68 -24.62
C LEU A 60 -5.58 -21.03 -26.08
N ALA A 61 -5.70 -22.29 -26.39
CA ALA A 61 -6.06 -22.74 -27.74
C ALA A 61 -7.45 -22.24 -28.19
N GLU A 62 -8.43 -22.16 -27.31
CA GLU A 62 -9.75 -21.57 -27.61
C GLU A 62 -9.65 -20.09 -28.03
N LYS A 63 -8.58 -19.39 -27.59
CA LYS A 63 -8.27 -18.02 -27.96
C LYS A 63 -7.26 -17.89 -29.11
N HIS A 64 -6.91 -19.00 -29.76
CA HIS A 64 -5.83 -19.08 -30.75
C HIS A 64 -4.45 -18.62 -30.22
N GLU A 65 -4.24 -18.74 -28.92
CA GLU A 65 -2.97 -18.45 -28.24
C GLU A 65 -2.22 -19.74 -27.91
N LYS A 66 -0.91 -19.63 -27.67
CA LYS A 66 -0.05 -20.74 -27.27
C LYS A 66 0.47 -20.57 -25.87
N LEU A 67 0.77 -21.66 -25.21
CA LEU A 67 1.65 -21.69 -24.06
C LEU A 67 3.09 -21.73 -24.60
N ASP A 68 3.89 -20.72 -24.27
CA ASP A 68 5.23 -20.56 -24.80
C ASP A 68 6.25 -21.32 -23.94
N ARG A 69 6.04 -21.32 -22.61
CA ARG A 69 7.00 -21.89 -21.67
C ARG A 69 6.32 -22.55 -20.48
N ILE A 70 6.94 -23.63 -19.99
CA ILE A 70 6.59 -24.30 -18.73
C ILE A 70 7.83 -24.27 -17.84
N VAL A 71 7.72 -23.58 -16.70
CA VAL A 71 8.77 -23.52 -15.66
C VAL A 71 8.41 -24.50 -14.55
N ILE A 72 9.25 -25.46 -14.32
CA ILE A 72 9.06 -26.55 -13.36
C ILE A 72 10.03 -26.36 -12.20
N LEU A 73 9.49 -26.13 -11.01
CA LEU A 73 10.27 -26.19 -9.77
C LEU A 73 10.31 -27.65 -9.29
N GLU A 74 11.49 -28.20 -9.15
CA GLU A 74 11.64 -29.60 -8.76
C GLU A 74 12.59 -29.78 -7.57
N SER A 75 12.16 -30.62 -6.61
CA SER A 75 13.02 -31.08 -5.52
C SER A 75 13.99 -32.17 -6.03
N GLU A 76 15.08 -32.42 -5.30
CA GLU A 76 16.00 -33.52 -5.58
C GLU A 76 15.24 -34.85 -5.75
N LYS A 77 14.28 -35.10 -4.89
CA LYS A 77 13.45 -36.30 -4.92
C LYS A 77 12.64 -36.42 -6.22
N ALA A 78 11.97 -35.36 -6.66
CA ALA A 78 11.21 -35.34 -7.92
C ALA A 78 12.11 -35.58 -9.17
N ARG A 79 13.34 -35.06 -9.10
CA ARG A 79 14.34 -35.16 -10.18
C ARG A 79 15.00 -36.51 -10.26
N THR A 80 15.29 -37.19 -9.14
CA THR A 80 16.13 -38.39 -9.09
C THR A 80 15.36 -39.69 -8.90
N GLU A 81 14.18 -39.66 -8.26
CA GLU A 81 13.39 -40.85 -7.98
C GLU A 81 12.80 -41.43 -9.25
N LYS A 82 13.12 -42.76 -9.51
CA LYS A 82 12.69 -43.51 -10.67
C LYS A 82 11.97 -44.78 -10.25
N PRO A 83 10.67 -44.74 -9.92
CA PRO A 83 9.96 -45.90 -9.45
C PRO A 83 9.82 -46.97 -10.54
N GLU A 84 10.00 -48.24 -10.20
CA GLU A 84 9.91 -49.34 -11.14
C GLU A 84 8.60 -49.41 -11.93
N LYS A 85 7.48 -49.15 -11.26
CA LYS A 85 6.15 -49.17 -11.87
C LYS A 85 5.90 -48.06 -12.90
N TRP A 86 6.83 -47.13 -13.02
CA TRP A 86 6.81 -46.01 -13.96
C TRP A 86 7.91 -46.12 -15.01
N ASN A 87 8.32 -47.35 -15.36
CA ASN A 87 9.34 -47.60 -16.36
C ASN A 87 10.68 -46.86 -16.07
N GLN A 88 11.01 -46.67 -14.81
CA GLN A 88 12.19 -45.94 -14.37
C GLN A 88 12.27 -44.47 -14.86
N GLU A 89 11.12 -43.87 -15.11
CA GLU A 89 11.03 -42.45 -15.44
C GLU A 89 11.02 -41.57 -14.18
N THR A 90 11.60 -40.38 -14.26
CA THR A 90 11.41 -39.36 -13.25
C THR A 90 10.04 -38.68 -13.41
N ALA A 91 9.60 -37.99 -12.38
CA ALA A 91 8.31 -37.26 -12.44
C ALA A 91 8.27 -36.22 -13.57
N THR A 92 9.35 -35.46 -13.73
CA THR A 92 9.47 -34.43 -14.77
C THR A 92 9.56 -35.05 -16.17
N SER A 93 10.35 -36.10 -16.35
CA SER A 93 10.46 -36.80 -17.66
C SER A 93 9.11 -37.35 -18.11
N LEU A 94 8.38 -37.99 -17.19
CA LEU A 94 7.06 -38.53 -17.47
C LEU A 94 6.06 -37.42 -17.81
N PHE A 95 6.03 -36.35 -17.02
CA PHE A 95 5.15 -35.20 -17.26
C PHE A 95 5.38 -34.62 -18.66
N VAL A 96 6.59 -34.30 -19.02
CA VAL A 96 6.94 -33.76 -20.37
C VAL A 96 6.45 -34.66 -21.47
N LYS A 97 6.74 -35.98 -21.39
CA LYS A 97 6.30 -36.96 -22.38
C LYS A 97 4.77 -36.99 -22.51
N ARG A 98 4.05 -36.86 -21.41
CA ARG A 98 2.59 -36.92 -21.43
C ARG A 98 1.97 -35.65 -21.98
N ILE A 99 2.56 -34.50 -21.71
CA ILE A 99 2.09 -33.21 -22.30
C ILE A 99 2.37 -33.22 -23.82
N HIS A 100 3.55 -33.71 -24.27
CA HIS A 100 3.83 -33.89 -25.70
C HIS A 100 2.82 -34.85 -26.35
N TYR A 101 2.54 -35.99 -25.70
CA TYR A 101 1.50 -36.92 -26.20
C TYR A 101 0.14 -36.24 -26.29
N TYR A 102 -0.28 -35.47 -25.28
CA TYR A 102 -1.54 -34.76 -25.28
C TYR A 102 -1.65 -33.79 -26.47
N LEU A 103 -0.58 -33.05 -26.77
CA LEU A 103 -0.54 -32.06 -27.84
C LEU A 103 -0.40 -32.67 -29.25
N SER A 104 0.14 -33.89 -29.36
CA SER A 104 0.39 -34.56 -30.67
C SER A 104 -0.73 -35.48 -31.10
N ARG A 105 -1.67 -35.81 -30.22
CA ARG A 105 -2.71 -36.78 -30.54
C ARG A 105 -3.80 -36.17 -31.42
N THR A 106 -4.37 -36.99 -32.31
CA THR A 106 -5.47 -36.62 -33.20
C THR A 106 -6.79 -37.36 -32.85
N GLU A 107 -6.71 -38.33 -31.96
CA GLU A 107 -7.87 -39.14 -31.57
C GLU A 107 -8.43 -38.75 -30.22
N ASN A 108 -9.78 -38.80 -30.12
CA ASN A 108 -10.47 -38.55 -28.87
C ASN A 108 -10.30 -39.71 -27.88
N VAL A 109 -10.05 -39.38 -26.63
CA VAL A 109 -9.91 -40.36 -25.54
C VAL A 109 -11.16 -40.36 -24.70
N LYS A 110 -11.82 -41.53 -24.59
CA LYS A 110 -13.02 -41.72 -23.75
C LYS A 110 -12.66 -41.60 -22.27
N ILE A 111 -13.58 -41.01 -21.53
CA ILE A 111 -13.46 -40.78 -20.09
C ILE A 111 -14.41 -41.73 -19.36
N ARG A 112 -13.94 -42.28 -18.24
CA ARG A 112 -14.73 -43.08 -17.33
C ARG A 112 -15.18 -42.25 -16.13
N ILE A 113 -16.50 -42.17 -15.90
CA ILE A 113 -17.09 -41.53 -14.72
C ILE A 113 -18.04 -42.57 -14.11
N GLU A 114 -18.03 -42.76 -12.81
CA GLU A 114 -19.00 -43.57 -12.04
C GLU A 114 -19.13 -45.02 -12.51
N ASP A 115 -18.04 -45.75 -12.62
CA ASP A 115 -17.97 -47.16 -13.06
C ASP A 115 -18.50 -47.48 -14.45
N GLU A 116 -19.07 -46.54 -15.17
CA GLU A 116 -19.53 -46.67 -16.54
C GLU A 116 -18.57 -45.96 -17.51
N LEU A 117 -18.38 -46.56 -18.71
CA LEU A 117 -17.74 -45.86 -19.82
C LEU A 117 -18.76 -44.85 -20.34
N SER A 118 -18.63 -43.62 -19.91
CA SER A 118 -19.45 -42.55 -20.46
C SER A 118 -19.04 -42.24 -21.90
N GLU A 119 -19.98 -41.74 -22.71
CA GLU A 119 -19.66 -41.22 -24.05
C GLU A 119 -18.86 -39.94 -24.02
N LEU A 120 -18.52 -39.46 -22.81
CA LEU A 120 -17.73 -38.25 -22.62
C LEU A 120 -16.29 -38.45 -23.09
N GLN A 121 -15.76 -37.38 -23.65
CA GLN A 121 -14.39 -37.38 -24.21
C GLN A 121 -13.54 -36.36 -23.47
N GLU A 122 -12.25 -36.65 -23.45
CA GLU A 122 -11.26 -35.68 -22.92
C GLU A 122 -11.21 -34.44 -23.80
N SER A 123 -11.29 -33.26 -23.20
CA SER A 123 -11.15 -31.99 -23.91
C SER A 123 -9.75 -31.90 -24.55
N MET A 124 -9.70 -31.62 -25.84
CA MET A 124 -8.49 -31.67 -26.66
C MET A 124 -8.15 -30.28 -27.21
N VAL A 125 -6.86 -30.06 -27.34
CA VAL A 125 -6.31 -28.95 -28.12
C VAL A 125 -6.25 -29.36 -29.59
N ALA A 126 -6.59 -28.44 -30.51
CA ALA A 126 -6.41 -28.71 -31.93
C ALA A 126 -4.93 -28.97 -32.23
N ALA A 127 -4.63 -30.18 -32.75
CA ALA A 127 -3.23 -30.62 -32.99
C ALA A 127 -2.46 -29.66 -33.92
N GLU A 128 -3.15 -28.95 -34.79
CA GLU A 128 -2.61 -27.95 -35.72
C GLU A 128 -1.91 -26.79 -35.03
N LEU A 129 -2.37 -26.41 -33.82
CA LEU A 129 -1.81 -25.25 -33.09
C LEU A 129 -0.35 -25.52 -32.64
N TYR A 130 -0.01 -26.76 -32.30
CA TYR A 130 1.32 -27.16 -31.77
C TYR A 130 2.12 -28.04 -32.73
N GLN A 131 1.72 -28.16 -34.01
CA GLN A 131 2.32 -29.11 -34.99
C GLN A 131 3.84 -29.09 -35.11
N ASN A 132 4.53 -27.98 -34.70
CA ASN A 132 5.97 -27.85 -34.76
C ASN A 132 6.62 -27.08 -33.62
N ALA A 133 5.90 -26.75 -32.59
CA ALA A 133 6.41 -25.92 -31.50
C ALA A 133 5.75 -26.28 -30.16
N PHE A 134 6.30 -27.25 -29.45
CA PHE A 134 5.91 -27.52 -28.07
C PHE A 134 6.38 -26.39 -27.15
N PRO A 135 5.71 -26.17 -26.01
CA PRO A 135 6.20 -25.23 -25.00
C PRO A 135 7.63 -25.56 -24.60
N GLU A 136 8.46 -24.54 -24.46
CA GLU A 136 9.81 -24.70 -23.88
C GLU A 136 9.65 -25.16 -22.42
N VAL A 137 10.40 -26.16 -22.01
CA VAL A 137 10.38 -26.67 -20.63
C VAL A 137 11.68 -26.33 -19.95
N ILE A 138 11.60 -25.53 -18.88
CA ILE A 138 12.75 -25.14 -18.06
C ILE A 138 12.55 -25.71 -16.67
N THR A 139 13.54 -26.44 -16.16
CA THR A 139 13.54 -26.97 -14.80
C THR A 139 14.44 -26.13 -13.90
N VAL A 140 13.98 -25.88 -12.68
CA VAL A 140 14.71 -25.14 -11.67
C VAL A 140 14.75 -25.97 -10.39
N ASP A 141 15.96 -26.22 -9.90
CA ASP A 141 16.20 -26.98 -8.68
C ASP A 141 15.89 -26.12 -7.43
N LEU A 142 14.92 -26.58 -6.62
CA LEU A 142 14.50 -25.88 -5.39
C LEU A 142 15.58 -25.83 -4.30
N GLU A 143 16.56 -26.74 -4.34
CA GLU A 143 17.61 -26.84 -3.33
C GLU A 143 18.83 -25.97 -3.65
N GLU A 144 18.87 -25.36 -4.83
CA GLU A 144 19.91 -24.40 -5.16
C GLU A 144 19.72 -23.08 -4.39
N THR A 145 20.82 -22.55 -3.86
CA THR A 145 20.79 -21.25 -3.14
C THR A 145 20.22 -20.10 -3.96
N VAL A 146 20.34 -20.15 -5.28
CA VAL A 146 19.90 -19.13 -6.22
C VAL A 146 18.62 -19.51 -6.98
N PHE A 147 17.89 -20.55 -6.53
CA PHE A 147 16.71 -21.06 -7.24
C PHE A 147 15.67 -19.97 -7.52
N PHE A 148 15.46 -19.10 -6.56
CA PHE A 148 14.49 -18.00 -6.67
C PHE A 148 14.80 -17.08 -7.86
N TRP A 149 16.07 -16.71 -8.01
CA TRP A 149 16.55 -15.91 -9.13
C TRP A 149 16.42 -16.66 -10.46
N LYS A 150 16.82 -17.93 -10.50
CA LYS A 150 16.71 -18.76 -11.69
C LYS A 150 15.26 -18.94 -12.14
N ALA A 151 14.33 -19.16 -11.20
CA ALA A 151 12.92 -19.26 -11.49
C ALA A 151 12.35 -17.95 -12.05
N ALA A 152 12.70 -16.82 -11.44
CA ALA A 152 12.30 -15.51 -11.93
C ALA A 152 12.83 -15.21 -13.34
N GLN A 153 14.09 -15.56 -13.63
CA GLN A 153 14.67 -15.45 -14.97
C GLN A 153 13.99 -16.39 -15.98
N ALA A 154 13.71 -17.64 -15.59
CA ALA A 154 13.05 -18.61 -16.44
C ALA A 154 11.62 -18.15 -16.81
N ILE A 155 10.91 -17.50 -15.90
CA ILE A 155 9.58 -16.95 -16.15
C ILE A 155 9.64 -15.72 -17.09
N ARG A 156 10.60 -14.82 -16.89
CA ARG A 156 10.75 -13.61 -17.72
C ARG A 156 11.30 -13.85 -19.11
N GLY A 157 12.06 -14.94 -19.29
CA GLY A 157 12.78 -15.18 -20.53
C GLY A 157 14.08 -14.36 -20.66
N ALA A 158 14.79 -14.58 -21.76
CA ALA A 158 16.08 -13.93 -22.03
C ALA A 158 15.94 -12.47 -22.49
N GLU A 159 14.80 -12.09 -23.03
CA GLU A 159 14.51 -10.73 -23.51
C GLU A 159 13.55 -10.01 -22.55
N GLU A 160 14.03 -9.04 -21.80
CA GLU A 160 13.26 -8.25 -20.80
C GLU A 160 12.10 -7.40 -21.37
N LYS A 161 11.77 -7.54 -22.64
CA LYS A 161 10.88 -6.64 -23.37
C LYS A 161 9.47 -7.15 -23.64
N HIS A 162 9.13 -8.35 -23.19
CA HIS A 162 7.81 -8.92 -23.43
C HIS A 162 6.97 -8.90 -22.14
N ASP A 163 5.70 -8.54 -22.29
CA ASP A 163 4.73 -8.74 -21.23
C ASP A 163 4.58 -10.25 -21.00
N VAL A 164 4.60 -10.68 -19.75
CA VAL A 164 4.44 -12.08 -19.38
C VAL A 164 3.09 -12.30 -18.75
N HIS A 165 2.33 -13.25 -19.29
CA HIS A 165 1.10 -13.79 -18.72
C HIS A 165 1.41 -15.08 -17.97
N LEU A 166 1.35 -15.03 -16.64
CA LEU A 166 1.71 -16.17 -15.79
C LEU A 166 0.47 -16.96 -15.36
N TYR A 167 0.50 -18.25 -15.60
CA TYR A 167 -0.43 -19.25 -15.09
C TYR A 167 0.28 -20.10 -14.04
N MET A 168 -0.42 -20.51 -12.99
CA MET A 168 0.19 -21.24 -11.87
C MET A 168 -0.60 -22.48 -11.52
N ASP A 169 0.11 -23.60 -11.40
CA ASP A 169 -0.44 -24.84 -10.81
C ASP A 169 -0.08 -24.91 -9.33
N MET A 170 -1.08 -24.72 -8.48
CA MET A 170 -0.95 -24.65 -7.02
C MET A 170 -1.07 -26.00 -6.33
N GLN A 171 -1.13 -27.09 -7.09
CA GLN A 171 -1.37 -28.45 -6.54
C GLN A 171 -0.10 -29.28 -6.38
N GLY A 172 0.92 -29.00 -7.20
CA GLY A 172 2.16 -29.78 -7.23
C GLY A 172 3.16 -29.39 -6.13
N GLY A 173 4.14 -30.26 -5.93
CA GLY A 173 5.21 -30.06 -4.95
C GLY A 173 4.78 -30.30 -3.51
N ASP A 174 5.65 -29.93 -2.58
CA ASP A 174 5.35 -29.86 -1.16
C ASP A 174 4.84 -28.46 -0.76
N ARG A 175 4.47 -28.29 0.49
CA ARG A 175 3.95 -27.00 1.01
C ARG A 175 4.97 -25.87 0.88
N ASN A 176 6.27 -26.17 1.00
CA ASN A 176 7.33 -25.18 0.87
C ASN A 176 7.47 -24.73 -0.59
N ALA A 177 7.40 -25.66 -1.54
CA ALA A 177 7.45 -25.35 -2.97
C ALA A 177 6.29 -24.42 -3.38
N VAL A 178 5.07 -24.67 -2.91
CA VAL A 178 3.90 -23.80 -3.15
C VAL A 178 4.08 -22.42 -2.55
N ALA A 179 4.60 -22.34 -1.32
CA ALA A 179 4.90 -21.05 -0.67
C ALA A 179 5.95 -20.25 -1.45
N GLN A 180 7.01 -20.92 -1.93
CA GLN A 180 8.06 -20.32 -2.75
C GLN A 180 7.53 -19.85 -4.11
N MET A 181 6.67 -20.65 -4.77
CA MET A 181 5.99 -20.23 -6.00
C MET A 181 5.20 -18.93 -5.82
N ASN A 182 4.45 -18.83 -4.72
CA ASN A 182 3.71 -17.59 -4.43
C ASN A 182 4.65 -16.41 -4.20
N ALA A 183 5.73 -16.58 -3.45
CA ALA A 183 6.71 -15.51 -3.23
C ALA A 183 7.36 -15.03 -4.54
N ILE A 184 7.67 -15.95 -5.45
CA ILE A 184 8.19 -15.63 -6.79
C ILE A 184 7.13 -14.86 -7.59
N ALA A 185 5.90 -15.34 -7.61
CA ALA A 185 4.81 -14.72 -8.34
C ALA A 185 4.53 -13.28 -7.85
N GLU A 186 4.45 -13.07 -6.55
CA GLU A 186 4.29 -11.75 -5.93
C GLU A 186 5.43 -10.78 -6.31
N LEU A 187 6.68 -11.27 -6.30
CA LEU A 187 7.80 -10.45 -6.75
C LEU A 187 7.66 -10.05 -8.21
N LEU A 188 7.33 -11.01 -9.07
CA LEU A 188 7.23 -10.81 -10.51
C LEU A 188 6.03 -9.92 -10.89
N GLU A 189 4.91 -10.04 -10.19
CA GLU A 189 3.76 -9.17 -10.36
C GLU A 189 4.10 -7.69 -10.10
N ARG A 190 4.90 -7.42 -9.05
CA ARG A 190 5.45 -6.08 -8.78
C ARG A 190 6.39 -5.57 -9.88
N GLN A 191 6.92 -6.47 -10.69
CA GLN A 191 7.80 -6.18 -11.82
C GLN A 191 7.07 -6.18 -13.17
N GLY A 192 5.72 -6.22 -13.16
CA GLY A 192 4.88 -6.10 -14.35
C GLY A 192 4.45 -7.42 -14.99
N VAL A 193 4.77 -8.58 -14.40
CA VAL A 193 4.19 -9.87 -14.83
C VAL A 193 2.72 -9.91 -14.45
N ILE A 194 1.86 -10.33 -15.37
CA ILE A 194 0.40 -10.39 -15.17
C ILE A 194 0.00 -11.83 -14.83
N ILE A 195 -0.49 -12.06 -13.62
CA ILE A 195 -1.01 -13.37 -13.22
C ILE A 195 -2.41 -13.56 -13.80
N LYS A 196 -2.55 -14.52 -14.72
CA LYS A 196 -3.80 -14.82 -15.44
C LYS A 196 -4.64 -15.90 -14.79
N GLY A 197 -4.06 -16.75 -13.96
CA GLY A 197 -4.79 -17.77 -13.22
C GLY A 197 -3.91 -18.58 -12.27
N ARG A 198 -4.49 -18.97 -11.16
CA ARG A 198 -3.93 -19.91 -10.18
C ARG A 198 -4.90 -21.05 -10.05
N TYR A 199 -4.47 -22.29 -10.29
CA TYR A 199 -5.33 -23.46 -10.36
C TYR A 199 -4.99 -24.49 -9.29
N ALA A 200 -6.01 -25.04 -8.66
CA ALA A 200 -5.91 -26.10 -7.66
C ALA A 200 -7.01 -27.13 -7.88
N ASN A 201 -6.90 -28.28 -7.22
CA ASN A 201 -7.90 -29.33 -7.29
C ASN A 201 -8.66 -29.46 -5.96
N ASP A 202 -9.98 -29.58 -6.07
CA ASP A 202 -10.81 -30.11 -4.98
C ASP A 202 -11.03 -31.60 -5.19
N PHE A 203 -10.87 -32.35 -4.10
CA PHE A 203 -11.01 -33.79 -4.08
C PHE A 203 -12.24 -34.18 -3.24
N ASP A 204 -13.25 -34.83 -3.88
CA ASP A 204 -14.35 -35.44 -3.16
C ASP A 204 -14.12 -36.96 -3.01
N PRO A 205 -13.70 -37.42 -1.82
CA PRO A 205 -13.44 -38.83 -1.59
C PRO A 205 -14.72 -39.70 -1.58
N ARG A 206 -15.90 -39.13 -1.54
CA ARG A 206 -17.20 -39.85 -1.50
C ARG A 206 -17.58 -40.36 -2.87
N ARG A 207 -17.06 -39.79 -3.94
CA ARG A 207 -17.31 -40.24 -5.32
C ARG A 207 -16.45 -41.44 -5.68
N LYS A 208 -17.04 -42.41 -6.41
CA LYS A 208 -16.36 -43.61 -6.93
C LYS A 208 -16.67 -43.76 -8.43
N PRO A 209 -15.68 -43.72 -9.36
CA PRO A 209 -14.28 -43.33 -9.09
C PRO A 209 -14.18 -41.88 -8.63
N PRO A 210 -13.13 -41.53 -7.89
CA PRO A 210 -12.96 -40.19 -7.42
C PRO A 210 -12.83 -39.23 -8.61
N LEU A 211 -13.65 -38.17 -8.58
CA LEU A 211 -13.63 -37.09 -9.54
C LEU A 211 -13.01 -35.89 -8.88
N HIS A 212 -11.99 -35.33 -9.51
CA HIS A 212 -11.32 -34.14 -9.06
C HIS A 212 -11.91 -32.92 -9.81
N THR A 213 -12.18 -31.84 -9.11
CA THR A 213 -12.65 -30.61 -9.73
C THR A 213 -11.51 -29.60 -9.72
N ILE A 214 -11.09 -29.15 -10.90
CA ILE A 214 -10.15 -28.03 -11.04
C ILE A 214 -10.91 -26.76 -10.68
N ARG A 215 -10.34 -25.94 -9.83
CA ARG A 215 -10.89 -24.64 -9.49
C ARG A 215 -9.82 -23.56 -9.62
N GLU A 216 -10.24 -22.36 -9.88
CA GLU A 216 -9.38 -21.20 -9.77
C GLU A 216 -9.19 -20.85 -8.29
N ALA A 217 -7.94 -20.86 -7.85
CA ALA A 217 -7.53 -20.58 -6.46
C ALA A 217 -7.20 -19.10 -6.23
N GLY A 218 -7.74 -18.22 -7.07
CA GLY A 218 -7.39 -16.80 -7.04
C GLY A 218 -7.80 -16.10 -5.75
N LYS A 219 -8.93 -16.49 -5.15
CA LYS A 219 -9.45 -15.83 -3.94
C LYS A 219 -8.57 -16.04 -2.71
N GLU A 220 -8.06 -17.25 -2.51
CA GLU A 220 -7.22 -17.58 -1.35
C GLU A 220 -5.87 -16.84 -1.39
N TYR A 221 -5.35 -16.59 -2.58
CA TYR A 221 -4.08 -15.91 -2.77
C TYR A 221 -4.21 -14.39 -2.78
N ARG A 222 -5.38 -13.85 -3.09
CA ARG A 222 -5.68 -12.42 -2.93
C ARG A 222 -5.55 -11.94 -1.48
N THR A 223 -5.62 -12.84 -0.50
CA THR A 223 -5.36 -12.49 0.90
C THR A 223 -3.94 -11.94 1.11
N TYR A 224 -2.95 -12.41 0.35
CA TYR A 224 -1.60 -11.85 0.39
C TYR A 224 -1.55 -10.42 -0.18
N ASP A 225 -2.33 -10.12 -1.21
CA ASP A 225 -2.46 -8.76 -1.75
C ASP A 225 -3.08 -7.84 -0.70
N LEU A 226 -4.08 -8.32 0.04
CA LEU A 226 -4.70 -7.59 1.14
C LEU A 226 -3.71 -7.32 2.27
N ILE A 227 -2.94 -8.34 2.70
CA ILE A 227 -1.89 -8.18 3.72
C ILE A 227 -0.88 -7.12 3.25
N SER A 228 -0.41 -7.21 2.00
CA SER A 228 0.52 -6.22 1.44
C SER A 228 -0.08 -4.81 1.38
N ALA A 229 -1.37 -4.69 1.04
CA ALA A 229 -2.07 -3.41 1.02
C ALA A 229 -2.20 -2.83 2.44
N MET A 230 -2.49 -3.67 3.44
CA MET A 230 -2.56 -3.29 4.84
C MET A 230 -1.19 -2.88 5.40
N ASP A 231 -0.11 -3.58 5.04
CA ASP A 231 1.24 -3.19 5.45
C ASP A 231 1.62 -1.80 4.92
N ILE A 232 1.32 -1.51 3.66
CA ILE A 232 1.58 -0.19 3.05
C ILE A 232 0.73 0.87 3.73
N PHE A 233 -0.55 0.59 3.99
CA PHE A 233 -1.42 1.49 4.73
C PHE A 233 -0.89 1.72 6.16
N ALA A 234 -0.54 0.67 6.89
CA ALA A 234 -0.04 0.76 8.26
C ALA A 234 1.25 1.58 8.36
N GLN A 235 2.17 1.43 7.39
CA GLN A 235 3.45 2.16 7.39
C GLN A 235 3.34 3.59 6.89
N TYR A 236 2.55 3.82 5.84
CA TYR A 236 2.54 5.08 5.09
C TYR A 236 1.16 5.75 5.01
N GLY A 237 0.10 5.13 5.50
CA GLY A 237 -1.27 5.66 5.39
C GLY A 237 -1.80 5.73 3.94
N TRP A 238 -1.21 4.99 3.00
CA TRP A 238 -1.61 5.03 1.59
C TRP A 238 -2.70 4.02 1.27
N GLY A 239 -3.81 4.51 0.71
CA GLY A 239 -4.98 3.70 0.39
C GLY A 239 -5.03 3.13 -1.03
N ASP A 240 -4.08 3.48 -1.92
CA ASP A 240 -4.15 3.08 -3.34
C ASP A 240 -4.14 1.56 -3.55
N LYS A 241 -3.40 0.83 -2.73
CA LYS A 241 -3.35 -0.63 -2.77
C LYS A 241 -4.64 -1.29 -2.27
N LEU A 242 -5.28 -0.69 -1.26
CA LEU A 242 -6.61 -1.12 -0.81
C LEU A 242 -7.66 -0.90 -1.91
N ASP A 243 -7.61 0.25 -2.58
CA ASP A 243 -8.46 0.53 -3.73
C ASP A 243 -8.25 -0.48 -4.88
N GLN A 244 -7.01 -0.82 -5.20
CA GLN A 244 -6.70 -1.86 -6.19
C GLN A 244 -7.24 -3.25 -5.80
N TYR A 245 -7.13 -3.62 -4.52
CA TYR A 245 -7.63 -4.89 -4.02
C TYR A 245 -9.15 -5.00 -4.08
N PHE A 246 -9.85 -3.99 -3.60
CA PHE A 246 -11.31 -3.95 -3.53
C PHE A 246 -11.96 -3.39 -4.81
N GLY A 247 -11.22 -2.67 -5.62
CA GLY A 247 -11.71 -1.98 -6.82
C GLY A 247 -12.38 -2.93 -7.82
N GLY A 248 -13.57 -2.57 -8.25
CA GLY A 248 -14.37 -3.33 -9.21
C GLY A 248 -15.33 -4.37 -8.60
N SER A 249 -15.16 -4.75 -7.33
CA SER A 249 -16.08 -5.68 -6.61
C SER A 249 -17.08 -4.96 -5.70
N ILE A 250 -16.91 -3.66 -5.48
CA ILE A 250 -17.66 -2.88 -4.49
C ILE A 250 -18.62 -1.91 -5.20
N GLY A 251 -19.85 -1.82 -4.70
CA GLY A 251 -20.85 -0.85 -5.18
C GLY A 251 -20.41 0.60 -4.85
N LYS A 252 -20.63 1.54 -5.75
CA LYS A 252 -20.20 2.94 -5.60
C LYS A 252 -20.72 3.64 -4.34
N ASP A 253 -21.89 3.27 -3.87
CA ASP A 253 -22.56 3.89 -2.70
C ASP A 253 -22.43 3.03 -1.44
N SER A 254 -21.59 1.99 -1.43
CA SER A 254 -21.40 1.13 -0.27
C SER A 254 -20.50 1.79 0.79
N LYS A 255 -20.62 1.34 2.06
CA LYS A 255 -19.76 1.78 3.16
C LYS A 255 -18.28 1.50 2.88
N GLU A 256 -18.00 0.40 2.20
CA GLU A 256 -16.64 -0.01 1.82
C GLU A 256 -16.02 0.97 0.83
N ASN A 257 -16.77 1.38 -0.19
CA ASN A 257 -16.29 2.37 -1.15
C ASN A 257 -16.08 3.74 -0.50
N ARG A 258 -16.99 4.17 0.36
CA ARG A 258 -16.85 5.41 1.13
C ARG A 258 -15.59 5.40 1.99
N LEU A 259 -15.29 4.27 2.64
CA LEU A 259 -14.07 4.10 3.44
C LEU A 259 -12.80 4.23 2.58
N ILE A 260 -12.74 3.54 1.44
CA ILE A 260 -11.59 3.60 0.53
C ILE A 260 -11.39 5.03 0.02
N GLU A 261 -12.45 5.71 -0.40
CA GLU A 261 -12.35 7.09 -0.87
C GLU A 261 -11.92 8.05 0.25
N ALA A 262 -12.38 7.84 1.48
CA ALA A 262 -11.92 8.63 2.63
C ALA A 262 -10.43 8.42 2.91
N ILE A 263 -9.93 7.19 2.87
CA ILE A 263 -8.50 6.88 3.04
C ILE A 263 -7.67 7.51 1.91
N LYS A 264 -8.10 7.40 0.66
CA LYS A 264 -7.43 8.05 -0.49
C LYS A 264 -7.40 9.57 -0.35
N LEU A 265 -8.51 10.15 0.11
CA LEU A 265 -8.56 11.58 0.38
C LEU A 265 -7.58 11.97 1.50
N ALA A 266 -7.50 11.19 2.58
CA ALA A 266 -6.55 11.41 3.68
C ALA A 266 -5.10 11.36 3.17
N SER A 267 -4.73 10.31 2.42
CA SER A 267 -3.39 10.14 1.83
C SER A 267 -3.01 11.32 0.93
N SER A 268 -3.94 11.70 0.02
CA SER A 268 -3.74 12.83 -0.89
C SER A 268 -3.65 14.17 -0.15
N ALA A 269 -4.44 14.35 0.91
CA ALA A 269 -4.44 15.57 1.71
C ALA A 269 -3.11 15.76 2.45
N ILE A 270 -2.58 14.69 3.05
CA ILE A 270 -1.28 14.71 3.73
C ILE A 270 -0.15 14.98 2.73
N SER A 271 -0.13 14.32 1.58
CA SER A 271 0.87 14.56 0.55
C SER A 271 0.94 16.02 0.09
N ARG A 272 -0.20 16.73 0.17
CA ARG A 272 -0.32 18.16 -0.18
C ARG A 272 -0.28 19.10 1.02
N CYS A 273 -0.02 18.59 2.22
CA CYS A 273 -0.08 19.34 3.48
C CYS A 273 -1.41 20.08 3.69
N SER A 274 -2.53 19.50 3.24
CA SER A 274 -3.87 20.10 3.35
C SER A 274 -4.60 19.57 4.58
N GLY A 275 -4.39 20.22 5.74
CA GLY A 275 -5.00 19.80 7.01
C GLY A 275 -6.51 19.77 7.00
N GLU A 276 -7.18 20.71 6.29
CA GLU A 276 -8.64 20.76 6.22
C GLU A 276 -9.25 19.56 5.46
N LYS A 277 -8.61 19.16 4.35
CA LYS A 277 -9.05 17.99 3.60
C LYS A 277 -8.76 16.70 4.35
N PHE A 278 -7.66 16.67 5.08
CA PHE A 278 -7.33 15.55 5.96
C PHE A 278 -8.38 15.42 7.06
N ASP A 279 -8.76 16.52 7.73
CA ASP A 279 -9.84 16.53 8.70
C ASP A 279 -11.18 16.03 8.14
N ALA A 280 -11.53 16.44 6.92
CA ALA A 280 -12.76 16.00 6.29
C ALA A 280 -12.73 14.46 6.05
N ALA A 281 -11.60 13.93 5.62
CA ALA A 281 -11.42 12.49 5.45
C ALA A 281 -11.50 11.73 6.77
N VAL A 282 -10.87 12.23 7.82
CA VAL A 282 -10.91 11.64 9.18
C VAL A 282 -12.34 11.60 9.71
N ARG A 283 -13.12 12.66 9.52
CA ARG A 283 -14.53 12.69 9.94
C ARG A 283 -15.37 11.65 9.20
N GLU A 284 -15.17 11.47 7.90
CA GLU A 284 -15.86 10.44 7.13
C GLU A 284 -15.53 9.04 7.66
N ILE A 285 -14.26 8.77 7.99
CA ILE A 285 -13.84 7.50 8.61
C ILE A 285 -14.49 7.31 9.98
N GLU A 286 -14.60 8.36 10.80
CA GLU A 286 -15.28 8.33 12.10
C GLU A 286 -16.78 8.08 11.97
N GLU A 287 -17.46 8.74 11.04
CA GLU A 287 -18.90 8.57 10.79
C GLU A 287 -19.26 7.14 10.37
N LEU A 288 -18.37 6.50 9.60
CA LEU A 288 -18.51 5.09 9.18
C LEU A 288 -18.42 4.10 10.35
N GLU A 289 -17.92 4.52 11.54
CA GLU A 289 -17.77 3.63 12.69
C GLU A 289 -19.10 2.92 13.05
N SER A 290 -20.22 3.61 12.95
CA SER A 290 -21.54 3.04 13.27
C SER A 290 -21.97 1.95 12.27
N GLU A 291 -21.58 2.08 11.00
CA GLU A 291 -21.92 1.14 9.93
C GLU A 291 -21.09 -0.15 9.97
N PHE A 292 -19.86 -0.07 10.51
CA PHE A 292 -18.95 -1.23 10.65
C PHE A 292 -19.05 -1.94 12.02
N LYS A 293 -19.70 -1.34 13.03
CA LYS A 293 -19.79 -1.93 14.38
C LYS A 293 -20.66 -3.19 14.47
N ASN A 294 -21.70 -3.29 13.64
CA ASN A 294 -22.66 -4.41 13.66
C ASN A 294 -22.97 -4.86 12.23
N PRO A 295 -22.01 -5.45 11.51
CA PRO A 295 -22.27 -5.94 10.16
C PRO A 295 -23.24 -7.13 10.22
N GLU A 296 -24.25 -7.16 9.34
CA GLU A 296 -25.15 -8.30 9.19
C GLU A 296 -24.37 -9.55 8.73
N THR A 297 -23.35 -9.31 7.90
CA THR A 297 -22.39 -10.33 7.46
C THR A 297 -20.97 -9.75 7.59
N VAL A 298 -20.06 -10.53 8.21
CA VAL A 298 -18.66 -10.12 8.33
C VAL A 298 -17.97 -10.29 6.97
N THR A 299 -17.40 -9.22 6.46
CA THR A 299 -16.61 -9.19 5.23
C THR A 299 -15.12 -8.99 5.51
N GLU A 300 -14.27 -9.18 4.50
CA GLU A 300 -12.84 -8.85 4.61
C GLU A 300 -12.64 -7.37 4.97
N MET A 301 -13.50 -6.49 4.46
CA MET A 301 -13.43 -5.05 4.76
C MET A 301 -13.76 -4.74 6.23
N ASP A 302 -14.62 -5.50 6.88
CA ASP A 302 -14.92 -5.30 8.31
C ASP A 302 -13.68 -5.58 9.17
N VAL A 303 -12.84 -6.54 8.75
CA VAL A 303 -11.54 -6.81 9.42
C VAL A 303 -10.57 -5.66 9.17
N VAL A 304 -10.42 -5.23 7.93
CA VAL A 304 -9.54 -4.11 7.52
C VAL A 304 -9.95 -2.81 8.22
N TYR A 305 -11.25 -2.56 8.38
CA TYR A 305 -11.74 -1.38 9.06
C TYR A 305 -11.27 -1.28 10.51
N GLN A 306 -11.15 -2.39 11.23
CA GLN A 306 -10.69 -2.36 12.62
C GLN A 306 -9.27 -1.78 12.72
N ASP A 307 -8.36 -2.20 11.85
CA ASP A 307 -6.99 -1.71 11.85
C ASP A 307 -6.93 -0.24 11.42
N ILE A 308 -7.71 0.15 10.40
CA ILE A 308 -7.83 1.54 9.95
C ILE A 308 -8.36 2.41 11.09
N ARG A 309 -9.42 1.96 11.76
CA ARG A 309 -10.01 2.66 12.89
C ARG A 309 -9.01 2.90 14.03
N GLU A 310 -8.27 1.89 14.43
CA GLU A 310 -7.27 2.03 15.51
C GLU A 310 -6.15 3.01 15.11
N ASP A 311 -5.78 3.05 13.84
CA ASP A 311 -4.80 3.99 13.32
C ASP A 311 -5.28 5.45 13.34
N TYR A 312 -6.55 5.70 12.98
CA TYR A 312 -7.14 7.03 12.95
C TYR A 312 -7.78 7.48 14.27
N LYS A 313 -8.02 6.56 15.20
CA LYS A 313 -8.69 6.83 16.48
C LYS A 313 -8.12 7.99 17.29
N PRO A 314 -6.79 8.22 17.37
CA PRO A 314 -6.26 9.41 18.05
C PRO A 314 -6.73 10.74 17.45
N LEU A 315 -7.14 10.73 16.17
CA LEU A 315 -7.62 11.90 15.44
C LEU A 315 -9.12 12.15 15.64
N PHE A 316 -9.88 11.12 16.07
CA PHE A 316 -11.33 11.23 16.27
C PHE A 316 -11.63 12.16 17.45
N LYS A 317 -12.45 13.17 17.21
CA LYS A 317 -12.86 14.14 18.25
C LYS A 317 -11.68 14.70 19.09
N ALA A 318 -10.50 14.74 18.51
CA ALA A 318 -9.33 15.24 19.20
C ALA A 318 -9.54 16.72 19.58
N PRO A 319 -9.33 17.10 20.86
CA PRO A 319 -9.47 18.49 21.30
C PRO A 319 -8.45 19.40 20.62
N TYR A 320 -7.27 18.85 20.31
CA TYR A 320 -6.17 19.54 19.63
C TYR A 320 -5.80 18.79 18.35
N ARG A 321 -6.67 18.92 17.38
CA ARG A 321 -6.61 18.11 16.15
C ARG A 321 -5.30 18.21 15.36
N TYR A 322 -4.70 19.39 15.33
CA TYR A 322 -3.43 19.56 14.57
C TYR A 322 -2.25 18.93 15.28
N VAL A 323 -2.25 18.87 16.60
CA VAL A 323 -1.26 18.14 17.38
C VAL A 323 -1.33 16.63 17.04
N GLU A 324 -2.53 16.08 17.02
CA GLU A 324 -2.70 14.66 16.66
C GLU A 324 -2.41 14.38 15.18
N GLN A 325 -2.70 15.30 14.26
CA GLN A 325 -2.27 15.19 12.87
C GLN A 325 -0.75 15.16 12.75
N ILE A 326 -0.03 16.01 13.47
CA ILE A 326 1.44 16.01 13.46
C ILE A 326 1.98 14.70 14.02
N ARG A 327 1.41 14.18 15.13
CA ARG A 327 1.78 12.87 15.70
C ARG A 327 1.54 11.75 14.71
N TRP A 328 0.39 11.74 14.06
CA TRP A 328 0.05 10.76 13.04
C TRP A 328 1.06 10.80 11.88
N CYS A 329 1.40 11.98 11.37
CA CYS A 329 2.42 12.14 10.34
C CYS A 329 3.80 11.59 10.79
N LEU A 330 4.20 11.84 12.03
CA LEU A 330 5.45 11.30 12.58
C LEU A 330 5.46 9.77 12.67
N ASN A 331 4.32 9.17 13.02
CA ASN A 331 4.16 7.72 13.11
C ASN A 331 4.20 7.05 11.73
N LYS A 332 3.72 7.77 10.69
CA LYS A 332 3.76 7.32 9.29
C LYS A 332 5.05 7.72 8.54
N ASN A 333 6.05 8.23 9.23
CA ASN A 333 7.29 8.73 8.64
C ASN A 333 7.13 9.91 7.66
N PHE A 334 6.04 10.66 7.74
CA PHE A 334 5.82 11.89 6.99
C PHE A 334 6.44 13.10 7.70
N PHE A 335 7.74 13.07 7.94
CA PHE A 335 8.42 14.07 8.74
C PHE A 335 8.33 15.48 8.17
N GLN A 336 8.49 15.64 6.86
CA GLN A 336 8.36 16.93 6.18
C GLN A 336 6.94 17.50 6.32
N GLN A 337 5.92 16.66 6.16
CA GLN A 337 4.53 17.03 6.33
C GLN A 337 4.22 17.40 7.78
N ALA A 338 4.74 16.62 8.73
CA ALA A 338 4.63 16.93 10.16
C ALA A 338 5.17 18.32 10.48
N LEU A 339 6.37 18.65 10.01
CA LEU A 339 6.97 19.98 10.21
C LEU A 339 6.19 21.10 9.50
N THR A 340 5.63 20.81 8.32
CA THR A 340 4.83 21.82 7.59
C THR A 340 3.52 22.12 8.30
N ILE A 341 2.83 21.09 8.80
CA ILE A 341 1.62 21.26 9.61
C ILE A 341 1.96 21.94 10.94
N PHE A 342 3.05 21.53 11.57
CA PHE A 342 3.55 22.12 12.81
C PHE A 342 3.76 23.64 12.67
N GLU A 343 4.53 24.09 11.68
CA GLU A 343 4.75 25.51 11.45
C GLU A 343 3.45 26.25 11.17
N ALA A 344 2.56 25.68 10.36
CA ALA A 344 1.35 26.36 9.91
C ALA A 344 0.22 26.38 10.96
N LYS A 345 0.14 25.37 11.82
CA LYS A 345 -1.04 25.12 12.66
C LYS A 345 -0.79 25.20 14.17
N MET A 346 0.44 25.00 14.65
CA MET A 346 0.72 25.15 16.08
C MET A 346 0.38 26.54 16.64
N PRO A 347 0.54 27.67 15.91
CA PRO A 347 0.07 28.97 16.40
C PRO A 347 -1.42 28.98 16.74
N TYR A 348 -2.24 28.28 15.98
CA TYR A 348 -3.66 28.10 16.28
C TYR A 348 -3.87 27.32 17.59
N GLU A 349 -3.13 26.22 17.77
CA GLU A 349 -3.25 25.37 18.96
C GLU A 349 -2.75 26.07 20.23
N PHE A 350 -1.72 26.92 20.16
CA PHE A 350 -1.31 27.77 21.27
C PHE A 350 -2.43 28.68 21.78
N VAL A 351 -3.20 29.25 20.86
CA VAL A 351 -4.33 30.12 21.21
C VAL A 351 -5.53 29.30 21.64
N HIS A 352 -5.84 28.22 20.92
CA HIS A 352 -6.96 27.33 21.20
C HIS A 352 -6.87 26.67 22.60
N SER A 353 -5.66 26.29 23.01
CA SER A 353 -5.42 25.75 24.36
C SER A 353 -5.45 26.80 25.46
N GLY A 354 -5.46 28.08 25.12
CA GLY A 354 -5.37 29.18 26.08
C GLY A 354 -3.97 29.38 26.65
N LEU A 355 -2.93 28.67 26.13
CA LEU A 355 -1.53 28.94 26.50
C LEU A 355 -1.13 30.36 26.16
N ILE A 356 -1.68 30.90 25.06
CA ILE A 356 -1.57 32.30 24.66
C ILE A 356 -2.94 32.83 24.37
N TYR A 357 -3.24 34.00 24.88
CA TYR A 357 -4.46 34.72 24.57
C TYR A 357 -4.20 36.22 24.38
N TYR A 358 -5.04 36.86 23.58
CA TYR A 358 -4.89 38.29 23.29
C TYR A 358 -5.61 39.10 24.34
N MET A 359 -4.92 40.05 25.00
CA MET A 359 -5.55 41.07 25.85
C MET A 359 -5.61 42.38 25.11
N THR A 360 -6.75 43.02 25.15
CA THR A 360 -6.88 44.42 24.76
C THR A 360 -6.73 45.30 25.99
N LYS A 361 -6.07 46.44 25.84
CA LYS A 361 -5.97 47.44 26.92
C LYS A 361 -7.32 47.94 27.39
N ASN A 362 -8.37 47.78 26.60
CA ASN A 362 -9.73 48.12 26.96
C ASN A 362 -10.49 46.86 27.39
N ARG A 363 -10.85 46.81 28.65
CA ARG A 363 -11.53 45.69 29.32
C ARG A 363 -12.92 45.42 28.76
N GLY A 364 -13.01 44.73 27.65
CA GLY A 364 -14.29 44.26 27.11
C GLY A 364 -14.08 43.35 25.89
N ASP A 365 -14.94 42.33 25.76
CA ASP A 365 -14.87 41.36 24.65
C ASP A 365 -14.92 42.00 23.26
N SER A 366 -15.66 43.12 23.13
CA SER A 366 -15.73 43.91 21.90
C SER A 366 -14.36 44.47 21.46
N GLY A 367 -13.53 44.89 22.40
CA GLY A 367 -12.20 45.44 22.10
C GLY A 367 -11.24 44.41 21.57
N ARG A 368 -11.33 43.16 22.02
CA ARG A 368 -10.54 42.04 21.53
C ARG A 368 -10.84 41.68 20.07
N ILE A 369 -12.16 41.63 19.76
CA ILE A 369 -12.63 41.39 18.39
C ILE A 369 -12.21 42.51 17.45
N GLU A 370 -12.31 43.76 17.87
CA GLU A 370 -11.87 44.92 17.10
C GLU A 370 -10.35 44.92 16.87
N PHE A 371 -9.58 44.54 17.89
CA PHE A 371 -8.14 44.40 17.76
C PHE A 371 -7.76 43.32 16.72
N LEU A 372 -8.35 42.15 16.83
CA LEU A 372 -8.10 41.07 15.86
C LEU A 372 -8.50 41.48 14.44
N LYS A 373 -9.64 42.13 14.25
CA LYS A 373 -10.07 42.72 12.97
C LYS A 373 -9.10 43.79 12.45
N SER A 374 -8.52 44.57 13.37
CA SER A 374 -7.54 45.60 13.03
C SER A 374 -6.21 44.97 12.57
N CYS A 375 -5.74 43.92 13.23
CA CYS A 375 -4.58 43.17 12.83
C CYS A 375 -4.81 42.47 11.49
N GLU A 376 -6.00 41.90 11.28
CA GLU A 376 -6.41 41.32 10.00
C GLU A 376 -6.33 42.33 8.85
N ARG A 377 -6.86 43.54 9.07
CA ARG A 377 -6.77 44.63 8.08
C ARG A 377 -5.34 45.08 7.82
N MET A 378 -4.51 45.17 8.84
CA MET A 378 -3.09 45.51 8.71
C MET A 378 -2.33 44.44 7.90
N TYR A 379 -2.54 43.19 8.20
CA TYR A 379 -1.95 42.06 7.46
C TYR A 379 -2.46 42.00 6.02
N TRP A 380 -3.75 42.23 5.82
CA TRP A 380 -4.34 42.33 4.48
C TRP A 380 -3.74 43.46 3.63
N ASN A 381 -3.48 44.62 4.24
CA ASN A 381 -2.82 45.74 3.55
C ASN A 381 -1.35 45.48 3.21
N MET A 382 -0.67 44.64 3.99
CA MET A 382 0.73 44.28 3.72
C MET A 382 0.88 43.23 2.64
N SER A 383 -0.15 42.43 2.37
CA SER A 383 -0.10 41.33 1.40
C SER A 383 -1.21 41.48 0.36
N GLN A 384 -1.09 42.49 -0.52
CA GLN A 384 -2.13 42.82 -1.52
C GLN A 384 -2.58 41.68 -2.44
N ASN A 385 -1.92 40.52 -2.44
CA ASN A 385 -2.21 39.41 -3.35
C ASN A 385 -2.70 38.11 -2.69
N ASN A 386 -2.78 38.02 -1.36
CA ASN A 386 -3.13 36.77 -0.70
C ASN A 386 -4.31 36.96 0.27
N ARG A 387 -5.40 36.23 0.04
CA ARG A 387 -6.57 36.20 0.90
C ARG A 387 -6.30 35.30 2.12
N TYR A 388 -5.68 35.84 3.16
CA TYR A 388 -5.50 35.12 4.41
C TYR A 388 -6.80 35.20 5.26
N ARG A 389 -7.18 34.06 5.85
CA ARG A 389 -8.29 33.98 6.79
C ARG A 389 -7.84 34.38 8.20
N LEU A 390 -8.77 34.70 9.10
CA LEU A 390 -8.47 35.11 10.48
C LEU A 390 -7.59 34.07 11.23
N LYS A 391 -7.76 32.80 10.93
CA LYS A 391 -6.92 31.70 11.45
C LYS A 391 -5.44 31.80 11.07
N ASP A 392 -5.12 32.49 9.97
CA ASP A 392 -3.76 32.72 9.53
C ASP A 392 -3.11 33.90 10.27
N LEU A 393 -3.93 34.73 10.93
CA LEU A 393 -3.46 35.84 11.74
C LEU A 393 -2.65 35.36 12.96
N ASN A 394 -3.08 34.27 13.60
CA ASN A 394 -2.34 33.68 14.71
C ASN A 394 -0.94 33.25 14.28
N HIS A 395 -0.83 32.65 13.12
CA HIS A 395 0.46 32.28 12.54
C HIS A 395 1.34 33.50 12.27
N TYR A 396 0.78 34.55 11.66
CA TYR A 396 1.51 35.79 11.38
C TYR A 396 2.02 36.44 12.66
N LEU A 397 1.15 36.62 13.66
CA LEU A 397 1.54 37.26 14.93
C LEU A 397 2.64 36.48 15.63
N LEU A 398 2.52 35.16 15.74
CA LEU A 398 3.50 34.33 16.42
C LEU A 398 4.77 34.09 15.59
N LYS A 399 4.70 34.09 14.27
CA LYS A 399 5.83 33.85 13.41
C LYS A 399 6.67 35.09 13.15
N ASP A 400 6.05 36.19 12.77
CA ASP A 400 6.75 37.34 12.21
C ASP A 400 6.77 38.54 13.15
N TYR A 401 5.70 38.76 13.91
CA TYR A 401 5.54 39.96 14.72
C TYR A 401 6.21 39.89 16.09
N CYS A 402 6.13 38.76 16.75
CA CYS A 402 6.61 38.57 18.12
C CYS A 402 8.07 38.17 18.22
N TRP A 403 8.78 38.04 17.10
CA TRP A 403 10.17 37.59 17.11
C TRP A 403 11.16 38.71 16.85
N LYS A 404 12.10 38.87 17.75
CA LYS A 404 13.21 39.80 17.56
C LYS A 404 14.55 39.05 17.60
N LYS A 405 15.39 39.27 16.62
CA LYS A 405 16.74 38.67 16.58
C LYS A 405 17.64 39.34 17.62
N ASP A 406 18.15 38.57 18.55
CA ASP A 406 19.22 38.95 19.41
C ASP A 406 20.56 38.65 18.72
N TYR A 407 21.18 39.66 18.15
CA TYR A 407 22.45 39.52 17.43
C TYR A 407 23.63 39.16 18.34
N LYS A 408 23.54 39.40 19.65
CA LYS A 408 24.61 39.05 20.59
C LYS A 408 24.62 37.56 20.92
N GLN A 409 23.43 36.98 21.12
CA GLN A 409 23.27 35.58 21.46
C GLN A 409 22.93 34.72 20.23
N ASN A 410 22.85 35.36 19.08
CA ASN A 410 22.54 34.71 17.79
C ASN A 410 21.26 33.84 17.79
N ARG A 411 20.26 34.25 18.56
CA ARG A 411 18.95 33.54 18.67
C ARG A 411 17.81 34.52 18.49
N TYR A 412 16.62 33.97 18.17
CA TYR A 412 15.40 34.74 18.19
C TYR A 412 14.84 34.75 19.62
N ILE A 413 14.46 35.92 20.09
CA ILE A 413 13.83 36.12 21.39
C ILE A 413 12.39 36.53 21.13
N PHE A 414 11.47 35.83 21.77
CA PHE A 414 10.07 36.21 21.77
C PHE A 414 9.91 37.52 22.55
N ARG A 415 9.22 38.46 21.96
CA ARG A 415 8.84 39.73 22.59
C ARG A 415 7.43 40.09 22.22
N ASP A 416 6.70 40.63 23.19
CA ASP A 416 5.44 41.26 22.96
C ASP A 416 5.62 42.82 23.07
N PRO A 417 6.02 43.49 21.96
CA PRO A 417 6.34 44.90 21.99
C PRO A 417 5.16 45.82 22.34
N GLN A 418 3.93 45.31 22.26
CA GLN A 418 2.73 46.08 22.54
C GLN A 418 2.00 45.62 23.80
N GLY A 419 2.43 44.59 24.48
CA GLY A 419 1.79 44.06 25.68
C GLY A 419 0.36 43.56 25.42
N ILE A 420 0.14 42.93 24.24
CA ILE A 420 -1.17 42.45 23.81
C ILE A 420 -1.40 40.97 24.07
N LEU A 421 -0.32 40.26 24.39
CA LEU A 421 -0.40 38.88 24.72
C LEU A 421 -0.41 38.63 26.20
N SER A 422 -1.14 37.63 26.61
CA SER A 422 -1.17 37.09 27.95
C SER A 422 -1.02 35.59 27.91
N PHE A 423 -0.52 35.00 28.97
CA PHE A 423 -0.19 33.60 29.05
C PHE A 423 -1.09 32.88 30.06
N GLY A 424 -1.59 31.70 29.68
CA GLY A 424 -2.43 30.86 30.55
C GLY A 424 -1.64 30.12 31.64
N LEU A 425 -0.31 30.17 31.57
CA LEU A 425 0.60 29.65 32.57
C LEU A 425 1.71 30.68 32.88
N GLU A 426 2.71 30.24 33.66
CA GLU A 426 3.89 31.06 33.92
C GLU A 426 4.54 31.47 32.60
N GLU A 427 4.74 32.77 32.44
CA GLU A 427 5.24 33.40 31.22
C GLU A 427 6.56 32.74 30.73
N GLU A 428 7.47 32.46 31.65
CA GLU A 428 8.79 31.85 31.32
C GLU A 428 8.65 30.47 30.65
N LYS A 429 7.71 29.64 31.13
CA LYS A 429 7.42 28.32 30.56
C LYS A 429 6.90 28.44 29.13
N VAL A 430 5.93 29.32 28.92
CA VAL A 430 5.32 29.51 27.60
C VAL A 430 6.33 30.11 26.62
N ILE A 431 7.15 31.08 27.06
CA ILE A 431 8.20 31.66 26.24
C ILE A 431 9.26 30.62 25.84
N THR A 432 9.63 29.75 26.78
CA THR A 432 10.57 28.65 26.49
C THR A 432 10.01 27.73 25.40
N LEU A 433 8.73 27.35 25.50
CA LEU A 433 8.06 26.53 24.51
C LEU A 433 7.96 27.24 23.14
N LEU A 434 7.67 28.54 23.11
CA LEU A 434 7.67 29.34 21.90
C LEU A 434 9.05 29.42 21.23
N ASN A 435 10.14 29.51 22.03
CA ASN A 435 11.49 29.49 21.49
C ASN A 435 11.80 28.15 20.80
N LYS A 436 11.44 27.03 21.44
CA LYS A 436 11.54 25.68 20.82
C LYS A 436 10.72 25.58 19.54
N TYR A 437 9.46 26.08 19.56
CA TYR A 437 8.62 26.14 18.36
C TYR A 437 9.35 26.84 17.20
N ARG A 438 9.97 27.99 17.48
CA ARG A 438 10.70 28.75 16.45
C ARG A 438 11.90 28.02 15.90
N GLU A 439 12.65 27.32 16.75
CA GLU A 439 13.80 26.50 16.34
C GLU A 439 13.36 25.40 15.38
N LEU A 440 12.28 24.67 15.69
CA LEU A 440 11.71 23.64 14.83
C LEU A 440 11.15 24.20 13.50
N CYS A 441 10.58 25.41 13.51
CA CYS A 441 10.18 26.09 12.27
C CYS A 441 11.38 26.41 11.36
N LEU A 442 12.53 26.80 11.93
CA LEU A 442 13.75 27.04 11.16
C LEU A 442 14.27 25.75 10.52
N LEU A 443 14.19 24.63 11.25
CA LEU A 443 14.55 23.33 10.72
C LEU A 443 13.68 22.93 9.49
N ARG A 444 12.38 23.18 9.56
CA ARG A 444 11.48 22.94 8.41
C ARG A 444 11.92 23.69 7.15
N ASN A 445 12.33 24.94 7.32
CA ASN A 445 12.79 25.72 6.18
C ASN A 445 14.05 25.13 5.55
N GLN A 446 14.97 24.57 6.34
CA GLN A 446 16.14 23.88 5.82
C GLN A 446 15.79 22.63 5.03
N ILE A 447 14.93 21.78 5.57
CA ILE A 447 14.50 20.55 4.93
C ILE A 447 13.76 20.82 3.60
N ASN A 448 12.90 21.85 3.57
CA ASN A 448 12.13 22.19 2.38
C ASN A 448 12.94 22.88 1.28
N HIS A 449 13.98 23.60 1.67
CA HIS A 449 14.84 24.29 0.73
C HIS A 449 16.10 23.50 0.41
N ALA A 450 16.06 22.18 0.33
CA ALA A 450 17.18 21.27 -0.02
C ALA A 450 18.10 21.81 -1.15
N SER A 451 18.40 23.11 -1.15
CA SER A 451 19.24 23.81 -2.09
C SER A 451 20.66 23.78 -1.56
N GLU A 452 21.49 22.94 -2.15
CA GLU A 452 22.94 23.01 -2.05
C GLU A 452 23.49 24.36 -2.55
N GLU A 453 22.67 25.20 -3.15
CA GLU A 453 23.04 26.47 -3.80
C GLU A 453 22.16 27.64 -3.36
N ALA A 454 22.33 28.10 -2.14
CA ALA A 454 21.96 29.49 -1.87
C ALA A 454 23.21 30.36 -1.91
N HIS A 455 23.70 30.55 -3.07
CA HIS A 455 24.88 31.39 -3.34
C HIS A 455 24.53 32.84 -3.34
N ASN A 456 23.82 33.49 -2.52
CA ASN A 456 23.81 34.98 -2.48
C ASN A 456 22.95 35.60 -1.38
N ALA A 457 22.89 35.00 -0.21
CA ALA A 457 22.32 35.68 0.94
C ALA A 457 23.41 35.83 2.02
N ASP A 458 24.32 36.77 1.80
CA ASP A 458 25.60 36.96 2.53
C ASP A 458 25.56 37.16 4.05
N GLY A 459 24.39 37.19 4.66
CA GLY A 459 24.29 37.31 6.12
C GLY A 459 23.63 36.10 6.78
N PHE A 460 22.58 35.55 6.18
CA PHE A 460 21.77 34.54 6.80
C PHE A 460 22.41 33.14 6.73
N PHE A 461 23.06 32.83 5.61
CA PHE A 461 23.69 31.52 5.41
C PHE A 461 25.00 31.35 6.20
N CYS A 462 25.79 32.42 6.38
CA CYS A 462 26.98 32.34 7.21
C CYS A 462 26.62 32.10 8.69
N TYR A 463 25.48 32.57 9.13
CA TYR A 463 24.88 32.29 10.44
C TYR A 463 24.42 30.85 10.58
N MET A 464 23.69 30.35 9.60
CA MET A 464 23.21 28.99 9.57
C MET A 464 24.36 27.98 9.54
N LYS A 465 25.40 28.22 8.75
CA LYS A 465 26.58 27.37 8.67
C LYS A 465 27.35 27.30 9.99
N LYS A 466 27.40 28.38 10.76
CA LYS A 466 28.06 28.42 12.10
C LYS A 466 27.23 27.78 13.21
N THR A 467 25.91 27.83 13.11
CA THR A 467 24.98 27.21 14.09
C THR A 467 24.74 25.74 13.78
N TYR A 468 24.94 25.31 12.54
CA TYR A 468 24.61 23.99 12.02
C TYR A 468 25.80 23.26 11.40
N ASN A 469 26.98 23.38 11.98
CA ASN A 469 28.12 22.49 11.68
C ASN A 469 27.81 21.00 11.93
N TRP A 470 26.62 20.71 12.40
CA TRP A 470 26.14 19.36 12.63
C TRP A 470 25.37 18.73 11.45
N ILE A 471 25.14 19.44 10.35
CA ILE A 471 24.53 18.80 9.14
C ILE A 471 25.53 17.87 8.43
N GLU A 472 26.82 18.04 8.62
CA GLU A 472 27.85 17.17 8.02
C GLU A 472 28.11 15.87 8.79
N GLU A 473 27.54 15.68 9.98
CA GLU A 473 27.84 14.53 10.84
C GLU A 473 26.67 13.58 11.01
N SER A 474 25.92 13.13 10.05
CA SER A 474 25.27 11.88 10.36
C SER A 474 23.80 11.59 9.99
N GLU A 475 23.59 10.39 9.54
CA GLU A 475 22.35 9.63 9.55
C GLU A 475 21.62 9.55 10.92
N LYS A 476 22.31 9.88 12.01
CA LYS A 476 21.74 10.00 13.36
C LYS A 476 20.78 11.17 13.55
N GLN A 477 20.85 12.19 12.73
CA GLN A 477 20.17 13.47 12.95
C GLN A 477 18.68 13.47 12.63
N GLU A 478 18.21 12.72 11.65
CA GLU A 478 16.76 12.65 11.36
C GLU A 478 15.98 12.05 12.54
N THR A 479 16.55 11.05 13.19
CA THR A 479 15.96 10.39 14.37
C THR A 479 15.88 11.37 15.54
N ASP A 480 16.90 12.20 15.72
CA ASP A 480 16.95 13.18 16.79
C ASP A 480 15.92 14.29 16.61
N TYR A 481 15.75 14.81 15.39
CA TYR A 481 14.73 15.82 15.10
C TYR A 481 13.29 15.32 15.23
N LYS A 482 13.02 14.07 14.81
CA LYS A 482 11.73 13.44 15.05
C LYS A 482 11.44 13.32 16.54
N LYS A 483 12.47 13.02 17.34
CA LYS A 483 12.37 12.97 18.78
C LYS A 483 12.11 14.36 19.37
N GLU A 484 12.86 15.38 18.98
CA GLU A 484 12.67 16.75 19.45
C GLU A 484 11.25 17.27 19.16
N LEU A 485 10.70 16.96 17.98
CA LEU A 485 9.33 17.33 17.66
C LEU A 485 8.31 16.57 18.53
N ARG A 486 8.53 15.29 18.82
CA ARG A 486 7.68 14.54 19.74
C ARG A 486 7.77 15.09 21.16
N ASP A 487 8.97 15.31 21.65
CA ASP A 487 9.21 15.89 23.00
C ASP A 487 8.54 17.25 23.14
N PHE A 488 8.59 18.08 22.10
CA PHE A 488 7.87 19.35 22.06
C PHE A 488 6.35 19.16 22.17
N LEU A 489 5.78 18.26 21.39
CA LEU A 489 4.33 18.01 21.41
C LEU A 489 3.85 17.48 22.77
N ASP A 490 4.67 16.63 23.41
CA ASP A 490 4.38 16.10 24.74
C ASP A 490 4.44 17.18 25.81
N GLU A 491 5.48 18.02 25.80
CA GLU A 491 5.61 19.17 26.71
C GLU A 491 4.48 20.17 26.50
N TRP A 492 4.14 20.48 25.25
CA TRP A 492 3.04 21.35 24.90
C TRP A 492 1.70 20.83 25.45
N GLN A 493 1.44 19.53 25.29
CA GLN A 493 0.21 18.88 25.77
C GLN A 493 0.09 18.92 27.30
N VAL A 494 1.22 18.69 28.00
CA VAL A 494 1.27 18.84 29.46
C VAL A 494 0.95 20.25 29.90
N TYR A 495 1.47 21.26 29.21
CA TYR A 495 1.20 22.65 29.52
C TYR A 495 -0.24 23.04 29.15
N ALA A 496 -0.74 22.62 28.00
CA ALA A 496 -2.12 22.86 27.59
C ALA A 496 -3.14 22.29 28.60
N ALA A 497 -2.84 21.11 29.16
CA ALA A 497 -3.69 20.51 30.19
C ALA A 497 -3.71 21.27 31.53
N GLN A 498 -2.66 22.03 31.84
CA GLN A 498 -2.55 22.85 33.07
C GLN A 498 -3.26 24.20 32.95
N VAL A 499 -3.61 24.65 31.75
CA VAL A 499 -4.34 25.90 31.57
C VAL A 499 -5.74 25.79 32.20
N PRO A 500 -6.18 26.74 33.05
CA PRO A 500 -7.51 26.72 33.64
C PRO A 500 -8.62 26.65 32.57
N GLU A 501 -9.65 25.86 32.84
CA GLU A 501 -10.77 25.65 31.91
C GLU A 501 -11.49 26.97 31.56
N GLU A 502 -11.60 27.85 32.52
CA GLU A 502 -12.17 29.18 32.32
C GLU A 502 -11.46 30.01 31.25
N LEU A 503 -10.12 29.85 31.14
CA LEU A 503 -9.37 30.55 30.11
C LEU A 503 -9.50 29.86 28.75
N ARG A 504 -9.58 28.51 28.72
CA ARG A 504 -9.83 27.76 27.49
C ARG A 504 -11.19 28.11 26.87
N ASN A 505 -12.21 28.21 27.69
CA ASN A 505 -13.57 28.56 27.25
C ASN A 505 -13.75 30.03 26.83
N GLN A 506 -12.79 30.91 27.16
CA GLN A 506 -12.80 32.30 26.72
C GLN A 506 -12.17 32.52 25.34
N VAL A 507 -11.57 31.48 24.76
CA VAL A 507 -11.08 31.52 23.38
C VAL A 507 -12.30 31.54 22.47
N VAL A 508 -12.65 32.71 21.98
CA VAL A 508 -13.71 32.87 20.98
C VAL A 508 -13.31 32.08 19.75
N ASP A 509 -14.14 31.10 19.39
CA ASP A 509 -14.01 30.42 18.13
C ASP A 509 -14.19 31.44 17.00
N LEU A 510 -13.08 31.82 16.39
CA LEU A 510 -13.05 32.78 15.27
C LEU A 510 -13.13 32.03 13.93
N SER A 511 -13.59 30.73 13.94
CA SER A 511 -13.79 29.90 12.79
C SER A 511 -14.83 30.43 11.81
#